data_4d99bd75154210d32949fe49f33b2c21
#
_entry.id   4d99bd75154210d32949fe49f33b2c21
#
_cell.length_a   1.000
_cell.length_b   1.000
_cell.length_c   1.000
_cell.angle_alpha   90.00
_cell.angle_beta   90.00
_cell.angle_gamma   90.00
#
_symmetry.space_group_name_H-M   'P 1'
#
loop_
_entity.id
_entity.type
_entity.pdbx_description
1 polymer ?
#
loop_
_entity_poly.entity_id
_entity_poly.type
_entity_poly.pdbx_seq_one_letter_code
_entity_poly.pdbx_strand_id
1 'polypeptide(L)'
;MATTHVELKDNEVPAEQKRIINDLSIQVATVNGSGSQTANTVLLRAIFQMGIPVSGKNLFPSNIAGLPTWFTIRASKDGYIARRQDSEYLVAMNPESADEDVLTLKPGAVCVYDERLNLKRLRDDVVFYPVPFDQLVAPVCPDARLRKLVRNMIYDGVLARLLGIDMEEIHIGLRKQFRKKAKAVDLNFNAAMAGYDYAAKSFQKKDPYYLERMDATRGKIIIDGNSAAALGAMFAGVTVVTWYPITPSSSVCETLIEYMK
;
A
#
# COMPACT_ATOMS: atom_id res chain seq x y z
N MET A 1 21.61 21.48 -10.04
CA MET A 1 20.40 21.78 -9.27
C MET A 1 20.56 21.07 -7.93
N ALA A 2 20.60 21.83 -6.84
CA ALA A 2 20.88 21.31 -5.51
C ALA A 2 19.67 20.54 -4.98
N THR A 3 19.87 19.26 -4.69
CA THR A 3 18.87 18.40 -4.03
C THR A 3 18.79 18.85 -2.58
N THR A 4 17.73 19.54 -2.23
CA THR A 4 17.45 19.92 -0.86
C THR A 4 17.01 18.69 -0.10
N HIS A 5 17.93 18.03 0.62
CA HIS A 5 17.57 17.08 1.66
C HIS A 5 16.82 17.85 2.75
N VAL A 6 15.52 17.66 2.81
CA VAL A 6 14.73 18.09 3.97
C VAL A 6 15.09 17.15 5.10
N GLU A 7 15.95 17.61 6.00
CA GLU A 7 16.19 16.95 7.28
C GLU A 7 14.84 16.85 8.01
N LEU A 8 14.40 15.61 8.22
CA LEU A 8 13.27 15.30 9.09
C LEU A 8 13.66 15.76 10.49
N LYS A 9 13.05 16.86 10.98
CA LYS A 9 13.14 17.17 12.40
C LYS A 9 12.63 15.94 13.15
N ASP A 10 13.50 15.35 13.96
CA ASP A 10 13.20 14.30 14.91
C ASP A 10 12.09 14.80 15.84
N ASN A 11 10.84 14.50 15.50
CA ASN A 11 9.74 14.65 16.43
C ASN A 11 9.82 13.45 17.38
N GLU A 12 10.31 13.74 18.57
CA GLU A 12 10.58 12.80 19.64
C GLU A 12 9.39 11.88 19.90
N VAL A 13 9.57 10.60 19.60
CA VAL A 13 8.84 9.50 20.22
C VAL A 13 9.17 9.58 21.71
N PRO A 14 8.21 9.45 22.64
CA PRO A 14 8.51 9.42 24.06
C PRO A 14 9.69 8.49 24.33
N ALA A 15 10.66 8.93 25.14
CA ALA A 15 12.03 8.43 25.26
C ALA A 15 12.20 6.93 25.67
N GLU A 16 11.14 6.11 25.69
CA GLU A 16 11.16 4.71 26.13
C GLU A 16 10.71 3.68 25.09
N GLN A 17 10.12 4.06 23.94
CA GLN A 17 9.73 3.06 22.95
C GLN A 17 10.85 2.82 21.94
N LYS A 18 11.47 1.65 22.01
CA LYS A 18 12.47 1.18 21.06
C LYS A 18 11.86 1.15 19.65
N ARG A 19 12.46 1.87 18.69
CA ARG A 19 12.04 1.88 17.29
C ARG A 19 12.06 0.46 16.69
N ILE A 20 11.00 0.11 15.96
CA ILE A 20 10.87 -1.14 15.21
C ILE A 20 11.07 -0.82 13.74
N ILE A 21 12.23 -1.20 13.21
CA ILE A 21 12.66 -0.85 11.86
C ILE A 21 12.49 -2.05 10.93
N ASN A 22 11.82 -1.85 9.82
CA ASN A 22 11.63 -2.81 8.73
C ASN A 22 11.06 -4.18 9.20
N ASP A 23 10.19 -4.18 10.21
CA ASP A 23 9.51 -5.38 10.67
C ASP A 23 8.07 -5.08 11.07
N LEU A 24 7.18 -5.01 10.07
CA LEU A 24 5.76 -4.73 10.27
C LEU A 24 4.90 -5.31 9.15
N SER A 25 3.62 -5.46 9.45
CA SER A 25 2.56 -5.78 8.49
C SER A 25 1.58 -4.62 8.39
N ILE A 26 1.20 -4.25 7.16
CA ILE A 26 0.18 -3.26 6.88
C ILE A 26 -1.01 -3.99 6.28
N GLN A 27 -2.18 -3.86 6.84
CA GLN A 27 -3.44 -4.32 6.26
C GLN A 27 -4.22 -3.13 5.72
N VAL A 28 -4.59 -3.17 4.46
CA VAL A 28 -5.42 -2.16 3.81
C VAL A 28 -6.79 -2.76 3.53
N ALA A 29 -7.80 -2.32 4.28
CA ALA A 29 -9.19 -2.76 4.19
C ALA A 29 -9.99 -1.75 3.35
N THR A 30 -10.43 -2.17 2.17
CA THR A 30 -11.12 -1.32 1.20
C THR A 30 -12.34 -2.03 0.60
N VAL A 31 -13.01 -1.35 -0.31
CA VAL A 31 -14.13 -1.89 -1.08
C VAL A 31 -13.62 -2.44 -2.40
N ASN A 32 -14.02 -3.64 -2.78
CA ASN A 32 -13.68 -4.24 -4.08
C ASN A 32 -14.19 -3.36 -5.24
N GLY A 33 -13.34 -3.10 -6.22
CA GLY A 33 -13.64 -2.19 -7.33
C GLY A 33 -13.42 -0.69 -7.01
N SER A 34 -12.88 -0.35 -5.84
CA SER A 34 -12.54 1.05 -5.49
C SER A 34 -11.25 1.56 -6.15
N GLY A 35 -10.48 0.71 -6.83
CA GLY A 35 -9.18 1.06 -7.41
C GLY A 35 -8.01 0.97 -6.43
N SER A 36 -8.22 0.49 -5.21
CA SER A 36 -7.18 0.33 -4.17
C SER A 36 -6.03 -0.59 -4.58
N GLN A 37 -6.26 -1.54 -5.48
CA GLN A 37 -5.21 -2.43 -5.98
C GLN A 37 -4.02 -1.67 -6.59
N THR A 38 -4.29 -0.55 -7.28
CA THR A 38 -3.23 0.30 -7.83
C THR A 38 -2.38 0.93 -6.73
N ALA A 39 -3.01 1.54 -5.73
CA ALA A 39 -2.32 2.14 -4.59
C ALA A 39 -1.50 1.09 -3.82
N ASN A 40 -2.13 -0.03 -3.47
CA ASN A 40 -1.46 -1.13 -2.78
C ASN A 40 -0.22 -1.65 -3.53
N THR A 41 -0.30 -1.76 -4.86
CA THR A 41 0.82 -2.20 -5.70
C THR A 41 1.94 -1.16 -5.74
N VAL A 42 1.59 0.13 -5.81
CA VAL A 42 2.56 1.24 -5.79
C VAL A 42 3.29 1.27 -4.45
N LEU A 43 2.56 1.19 -3.34
CA LEU A 43 3.12 1.15 -2.00
C LEU A 43 4.06 -0.05 -1.80
N LEU A 44 3.63 -1.25 -2.21
CA LEU A 44 4.44 -2.47 -2.17
C LEU A 44 5.76 -2.30 -2.95
N ARG A 45 5.68 -1.74 -4.17
CA ARG A 45 6.85 -1.49 -5.02
C ARG A 45 7.78 -0.43 -4.42
N ALA A 46 7.24 0.63 -3.82
CA ALA A 46 8.04 1.67 -3.18
C ALA A 46 8.87 1.07 -2.03
N ILE A 47 8.27 0.26 -1.16
CA ILE A 47 8.98 -0.41 -0.07
C ILE A 47 10.06 -1.36 -0.63
N PHE A 48 9.76 -2.13 -1.68
CA PHE A 48 10.74 -3.00 -2.34
C PHE A 48 11.92 -2.21 -2.92
N GLN A 49 11.66 -1.05 -3.55
CA GLN A 49 12.68 -0.19 -4.14
C GLN A 49 13.55 0.51 -3.08
N MET A 50 13.05 0.69 -1.85
CA MET A 50 13.86 1.09 -0.70
C MET A 50 14.84 -0.02 -0.24
N GLY A 51 14.89 -1.15 -0.93
CA GLY A 51 15.78 -2.26 -0.59
C GLY A 51 15.26 -3.19 0.51
N ILE A 52 14.00 -3.04 0.92
CA ILE A 52 13.40 -3.79 2.02
C ILE A 52 12.71 -5.04 1.48
N PRO A 53 13.02 -6.25 2.00
CA PRO A 53 12.28 -7.45 1.65
C PRO A 53 10.81 -7.31 2.03
N VAL A 54 9.92 -7.51 1.07
CA VAL A 54 8.49 -7.27 1.23
C VAL A 54 7.67 -8.24 0.38
N SER A 55 6.49 -8.61 0.85
CA SER A 55 5.47 -9.31 0.07
C SER A 55 4.12 -8.64 0.20
N GLY A 56 3.27 -8.84 -0.80
CA GLY A 56 1.88 -8.40 -0.79
C GLY A 56 0.94 -9.58 -1.02
N LYS A 57 -0.17 -9.60 -0.30
CA LYS A 57 -1.22 -10.61 -0.50
C LYS A 57 -2.59 -9.97 -0.52
N ASN A 58 -3.30 -10.19 -1.61
CA ASN A 58 -4.70 -9.81 -1.73
C ASN A 58 -5.60 -10.87 -1.08
N LEU A 59 -6.57 -10.42 -0.30
CA LEU A 59 -7.58 -11.25 0.35
C LEU A 59 -8.94 -10.67 -0.01
N PHE A 60 -9.67 -11.40 -0.83
CA PHE A 60 -11.03 -11.03 -1.19
C PHE A 60 -11.92 -12.28 -1.13
N PRO A 61 -13.03 -12.22 -0.39
CA PRO A 61 -13.94 -13.35 -0.27
C PRO A 61 -14.74 -13.58 -1.55
N SER A 62 -14.85 -12.57 -2.42
CA SER A 62 -15.60 -12.62 -3.66
C SER A 62 -15.08 -11.62 -4.68
N ASN A 63 -15.25 -11.91 -5.96
CA ASN A 63 -14.96 -10.97 -7.07
C ASN A 63 -16.07 -9.92 -7.27
N ILE A 64 -17.13 -9.94 -6.46
CA ILE A 64 -18.26 -9.01 -6.56
C ILE A 64 -17.80 -7.62 -6.14
N ALA A 65 -18.03 -6.63 -7.01
CA ALA A 65 -17.78 -5.23 -6.69
C ALA A 65 -18.65 -4.77 -5.52
N GLY A 66 -18.05 -3.97 -4.62
CA GLY A 66 -18.75 -3.45 -3.45
C GLY A 66 -18.45 -4.22 -2.16
N LEU A 67 -18.07 -5.49 -2.23
CA LEU A 67 -17.75 -6.28 -1.04
C LEU A 67 -16.40 -5.89 -0.41
N PRO A 68 -16.19 -6.20 0.89
CA PRO A 68 -14.93 -5.99 1.57
C PRO A 68 -13.77 -6.73 0.90
N THR A 69 -12.63 -6.07 0.83
CA THR A 69 -11.37 -6.67 0.36
C THR A 69 -10.21 -6.15 1.19
N TRP A 70 -9.24 -7.01 1.44
CA TRP A 70 -8.05 -6.67 2.21
C TRP A 70 -6.80 -6.93 1.38
N PHE A 71 -5.82 -6.06 1.53
CA PHE A 71 -4.49 -6.26 1.00
C PHE A 71 -3.48 -6.16 2.14
N THR A 72 -2.70 -7.21 2.35
CA THR A 72 -1.67 -7.22 3.38
C THR A 72 -0.30 -7.04 2.75
N ILE A 73 0.49 -6.10 3.28
CA ILE A 73 1.89 -5.88 2.95
C ILE A 73 2.71 -6.30 4.17
N ARG A 74 3.64 -7.25 4.00
CA ARG A 74 4.57 -7.68 5.05
C ARG A 74 5.98 -7.25 4.68
N ALA A 75 6.58 -6.35 5.46
CA ALA A 75 7.98 -5.96 5.37
C ALA A 75 8.79 -6.62 6.47
N SER A 76 9.97 -7.15 6.15
CA SER A 76 10.86 -7.78 7.14
C SER A 76 12.32 -7.61 6.74
N LYS A 77 13.12 -6.97 7.61
CA LYS A 77 14.57 -6.82 7.40
C LYS A 77 15.30 -8.17 7.29
N ASP A 78 14.78 -9.20 7.95
CA ASP A 78 15.37 -10.54 7.98
C ASP A 78 14.87 -11.44 6.83
N GLY A 79 14.00 -10.91 5.94
CA GLY A 79 13.47 -11.64 4.80
C GLY A 79 12.28 -12.57 5.11
N TYR A 80 11.77 -12.58 6.33
CA TYR A 80 10.57 -13.36 6.69
C TYR A 80 9.30 -12.64 6.26
N ILE A 81 9.03 -12.67 4.96
CA ILE A 81 7.94 -11.93 4.30
C ILE A 81 6.62 -12.69 4.18
N ALA A 82 6.51 -13.88 4.75
CA ALA A 82 5.24 -14.60 4.80
C ALA A 82 4.17 -13.78 5.57
N ARG A 83 2.92 -13.84 5.08
CA ARG A 83 1.81 -13.15 5.74
C ARG A 83 1.65 -13.65 7.18
N ARG A 84 1.58 -12.72 8.13
CA ARG A 84 1.18 -12.98 9.51
C ARG A 84 -0.33 -12.75 9.67
N GLN A 85 -0.90 -13.30 10.71
CA GLN A 85 -2.31 -13.08 11.06
C GLN A 85 -2.51 -11.64 11.55
N ASP A 86 -1.58 -11.16 12.37
CA ASP A 86 -1.63 -9.83 12.96
C ASP A 86 -1.00 -8.78 12.06
N SER A 87 -1.53 -7.58 12.12
CA SER A 87 -1.00 -6.40 11.44
C SER A 87 -0.75 -5.27 12.43
N GLU A 88 0.39 -4.62 12.29
CA GLU A 88 0.77 -3.46 13.10
C GLU A 88 0.09 -2.18 12.62
N TYR A 89 -0.20 -2.10 11.32
CA TYR A 89 -0.92 -0.99 10.70
C TYR A 89 -2.19 -1.50 10.01
N LEU A 90 -3.29 -0.81 10.25
CA LEU A 90 -4.54 -0.95 9.51
C LEU A 90 -4.83 0.36 8.77
N VAL A 91 -5.20 0.27 7.49
CA VAL A 91 -5.85 1.34 6.74
C VAL A 91 -7.31 0.96 6.56
N ALA A 92 -8.22 1.60 7.29
CA ALA A 92 -9.64 1.28 7.29
C ALA A 92 -10.43 2.27 6.40
N MET A 93 -10.87 1.79 5.25
CA MET A 93 -11.59 2.57 4.24
C MET A 93 -12.98 1.98 3.91
N ASN A 94 -13.28 0.78 4.41
CA ASN A 94 -14.55 0.11 4.14
C ASN A 94 -15.48 0.24 5.35
N PRO A 95 -16.64 0.92 5.23
CA PRO A 95 -17.56 1.08 6.34
C PRO A 95 -18.19 -0.23 6.83
N GLU A 96 -18.28 -1.27 5.98
CA GLU A 96 -18.90 -2.55 6.36
C GLU A 96 -18.00 -3.39 7.27
N SER A 97 -16.66 -3.33 7.09
CA SER A 97 -15.72 -4.15 7.86
C SER A 97 -14.91 -3.38 8.90
N ALA A 98 -14.93 -2.04 8.87
CA ALA A 98 -14.03 -1.20 9.64
C ALA A 98 -14.11 -1.42 11.16
N ASP A 99 -15.30 -1.58 11.72
CA ASP A 99 -15.50 -1.79 13.15
C ASP A 99 -14.88 -3.15 13.56
N GLU A 100 -15.12 -4.21 12.81
CA GLU A 100 -14.57 -5.55 13.05
C GLU A 100 -13.05 -5.57 12.86
N ASP A 101 -12.54 -4.94 11.79
CA ASP A 101 -11.11 -4.84 11.51
C ASP A 101 -10.37 -4.18 12.69
N VAL A 102 -10.92 -3.10 13.27
CA VAL A 102 -10.33 -2.41 14.43
C VAL A 102 -10.36 -3.28 15.69
N LEU A 103 -11.46 -4.00 15.92
CA LEU A 103 -11.61 -4.84 17.11
C LEU A 103 -10.63 -6.02 17.12
N THR A 104 -10.16 -6.47 15.96
CA THR A 104 -9.17 -7.56 15.84
C THR A 104 -7.71 -7.12 15.99
N LEU A 105 -7.43 -5.81 16.02
CA LEU A 105 -6.08 -5.29 16.16
C LEU A 105 -5.46 -5.63 17.54
N LYS A 106 -4.15 -5.78 17.57
CA LYS A 106 -3.43 -5.90 18.85
C LYS A 106 -3.33 -4.54 19.55
N PRO A 107 -3.21 -4.55 20.90
CA PRO A 107 -2.88 -3.33 21.64
C PRO A 107 -1.60 -2.67 21.09
N GLY A 108 -1.61 -1.35 20.96
CA GLY A 108 -0.50 -0.57 20.41
C GLY A 108 -0.42 -0.57 18.88
N ALA A 109 -1.32 -1.26 18.18
CA ALA A 109 -1.43 -1.16 16.72
C ALA A 109 -1.90 0.24 16.28
N VAL A 110 -1.75 0.52 14.99
CA VAL A 110 -2.05 1.81 14.38
C VAL A 110 -3.21 1.66 13.38
N CYS A 111 -4.16 2.57 13.44
CA CYS A 111 -5.27 2.64 12.50
C CYS A 111 -5.31 4.01 11.80
N VAL A 112 -4.99 4.03 10.51
CA VAL A 112 -5.25 5.14 9.59
C VAL A 112 -6.63 4.91 8.99
N TYR A 113 -7.55 5.84 9.12
CA TYR A 113 -8.94 5.57 8.71
C TYR A 113 -9.65 6.79 8.13
N ASP A 114 -10.69 6.54 7.35
CA ASP A 114 -11.58 7.61 6.90
C ASP A 114 -12.29 8.24 8.10
N GLU A 115 -12.07 9.53 8.36
CA GLU A 115 -12.58 10.23 9.54
C GLU A 115 -14.10 10.06 9.74
N ARG A 116 -14.86 9.86 8.66
CA ARG A 116 -16.31 9.64 8.70
C ARG A 116 -16.72 8.35 9.43
N LEU A 117 -15.80 7.38 9.55
CA LEU A 117 -16.07 6.11 10.22
C LEU A 117 -16.02 6.24 11.74
N ASN A 118 -15.42 7.32 12.29
CA ASN A 118 -15.35 7.60 13.72
C ASN A 118 -14.87 6.38 14.57
N LEU A 119 -13.81 5.69 14.13
CA LEU A 119 -13.37 4.42 14.72
C LEU A 119 -12.71 4.56 16.10
N LYS A 120 -12.22 5.76 16.44
CA LYS A 120 -11.59 6.02 17.75
C LYS A 120 -12.50 5.70 18.93
N ARG A 121 -13.84 5.70 18.75
CA ARG A 121 -14.82 5.34 19.77
C ARG A 121 -14.73 3.88 20.24
N LEU A 122 -14.10 3.00 19.47
CA LEU A 122 -14.14 1.55 19.69
C LEU A 122 -13.06 1.08 20.67
N ARG A 123 -11.90 1.76 20.68
CA ARG A 123 -10.73 1.33 21.47
C ARG A 123 -9.87 2.54 21.88
N ASP A 124 -9.23 2.44 23.02
CA ASP A 124 -8.30 3.44 23.58
C ASP A 124 -6.84 2.99 23.56
N ASP A 125 -6.61 1.69 23.31
CA ASP A 125 -5.29 1.04 23.23
C ASP A 125 -4.73 0.92 21.79
N VAL A 126 -5.36 1.58 20.82
CA VAL A 126 -4.93 1.68 19.42
C VAL A 126 -4.59 3.14 19.08
N VAL A 127 -3.54 3.36 18.30
CA VAL A 127 -3.17 4.70 17.83
C VAL A 127 -3.99 5.04 16.57
N PHE A 128 -4.83 6.07 16.65
CA PHE A 128 -5.74 6.45 15.57
C PHE A 128 -5.28 7.71 14.83
N TYR A 129 -5.25 7.63 13.49
CA TYR A 129 -4.99 8.73 12.57
C TYR A 129 -6.17 8.95 11.62
N PRO A 130 -7.14 9.83 11.96
CA PRO A 130 -8.28 10.15 11.10
C PRO A 130 -7.85 10.98 9.90
N VAL A 131 -8.29 10.61 8.70
CA VAL A 131 -7.93 11.28 7.45
C VAL A 131 -9.20 11.71 6.69
N PRO A 132 -9.33 12.98 6.29
CA PRO A 132 -10.45 13.50 5.51
C PRO A 132 -10.26 13.24 4.02
N PHE A 133 -10.31 11.98 3.61
CA PHE A 133 -9.95 11.54 2.25
C PHE A 133 -10.67 12.29 1.14
N ASP A 134 -11.98 12.54 1.28
CA ASP A 134 -12.76 13.21 0.25
C ASP A 134 -12.42 14.71 0.15
N GLN A 135 -12.07 15.35 1.27
CA GLN A 135 -11.62 16.74 1.28
C GLN A 135 -10.25 16.90 0.64
N LEU A 136 -9.36 15.91 0.85
CA LEU A 136 -7.99 15.93 0.31
C LEU A 136 -7.95 15.62 -1.19
N VAL A 137 -8.80 14.72 -1.69
CA VAL A 137 -8.80 14.36 -3.11
C VAL A 137 -9.50 15.40 -3.99
N ALA A 138 -10.48 16.12 -3.46
CA ALA A 138 -11.30 17.06 -4.25
C ALA A 138 -10.48 18.15 -4.97
N PRO A 139 -9.53 18.85 -4.32
CA PRO A 139 -8.71 19.87 -4.96
C PRO A 139 -7.76 19.32 -6.03
N VAL A 140 -7.24 18.10 -5.83
CA VAL A 140 -6.21 17.50 -6.71
C VAL A 140 -6.82 16.72 -7.87
N CYS A 141 -8.08 16.28 -7.75
CA CYS A 141 -8.81 15.56 -8.79
C CYS A 141 -10.14 16.24 -9.13
N PRO A 142 -10.17 17.17 -10.10
CA PRO A 142 -11.38 17.88 -10.51
C PRO A 142 -12.45 16.95 -11.09
N ASP A 143 -12.08 15.89 -11.82
CA ASP A 143 -13.03 14.92 -12.37
C ASP A 143 -13.61 14.02 -11.27
N ALA A 144 -14.87 14.24 -10.94
CA ALA A 144 -15.57 13.49 -9.90
C ALA A 144 -15.61 11.98 -10.15
N ARG A 145 -15.59 11.53 -11.42
CA ARG A 145 -15.59 10.10 -11.78
C ARG A 145 -14.28 9.42 -11.42
N LEU A 146 -13.16 10.14 -11.47
CA LEU A 146 -11.84 9.62 -11.12
C LEU A 146 -11.53 9.71 -9.63
N ARG A 147 -12.23 10.58 -8.88
CA ARG A 147 -11.96 10.78 -7.43
C ARG A 147 -12.00 9.50 -6.63
N LYS A 148 -12.97 8.61 -6.91
CA LYS A 148 -13.09 7.33 -6.21
C LYS A 148 -11.84 6.46 -6.37
N LEU A 149 -11.20 6.49 -7.53
CA LEU A 149 -9.99 5.71 -7.83
C LEU A 149 -8.74 6.38 -7.23
N VAL A 150 -8.60 7.70 -7.46
CA VAL A 150 -7.44 8.50 -7.05
C VAL A 150 -7.36 8.68 -5.54
N ARG A 151 -8.50 8.69 -4.84
CA ARG A 151 -8.62 8.82 -3.39
C ARG A 151 -7.76 7.82 -2.62
N ASN A 152 -7.56 6.63 -3.17
CA ASN A 152 -6.74 5.62 -2.52
C ASN A 152 -5.26 6.04 -2.41
N MET A 153 -4.75 6.87 -3.30
CA MET A 153 -3.37 7.36 -3.23
C MET A 153 -3.11 8.27 -2.02
N ILE A 154 -4.16 8.82 -1.41
CA ILE A 154 -4.03 9.62 -0.19
C ILE A 154 -3.42 8.79 0.95
N TYR A 155 -3.88 7.53 1.15
CA TYR A 155 -3.30 6.72 2.23
C TYR A 155 -1.85 6.32 1.95
N ASP A 156 -1.43 6.17 0.69
CA ASP A 156 -0.02 5.94 0.37
C ASP A 156 0.85 7.10 0.86
N GLY A 157 0.41 8.33 0.65
CA GLY A 157 1.09 9.53 1.16
C GLY A 157 1.10 9.61 2.69
N VAL A 158 -0.03 9.32 3.34
CA VAL A 158 -0.13 9.28 4.81
C VAL A 158 0.81 8.23 5.39
N LEU A 159 0.80 7.01 4.83
CA LEU A 159 1.70 5.93 5.26
C LEU A 159 3.16 6.29 4.98
N ALA A 160 3.45 6.93 3.84
CA ALA A 160 4.80 7.38 3.52
C ALA A 160 5.33 8.34 4.60
N ARG A 161 4.51 9.30 5.02
CA ARG A 161 4.90 10.23 6.09
C ARG A 161 5.05 9.55 7.45
N LEU A 162 4.13 8.66 7.82
CA LEU A 162 4.16 7.99 9.11
C LEU A 162 5.29 6.95 9.21
N LEU A 163 5.54 6.21 8.15
CA LEU A 163 6.50 5.10 8.15
C LEU A 163 7.89 5.49 7.62
N GLY A 164 8.05 6.65 6.98
CA GLY A 164 9.32 7.05 6.38
C GLY A 164 9.55 6.46 4.98
N ILE A 165 8.49 6.16 4.23
CA ILE A 165 8.62 5.72 2.84
C ILE A 165 9.00 6.92 1.97
N ASP A 166 10.00 6.72 1.12
CA ASP A 166 10.48 7.75 0.21
C ASP A 166 9.46 8.05 -0.89
N MET A 167 9.03 9.31 -0.99
CA MET A 167 8.05 9.74 -1.99
C MET A 167 8.55 9.61 -3.43
N GLU A 168 9.88 9.67 -3.67
CA GLU A 168 10.43 9.41 -5.00
C GLU A 168 10.20 7.95 -5.41
N GLU A 169 10.27 6.99 -4.48
CA GLU A 169 9.98 5.58 -4.79
C GLU A 169 8.49 5.35 -5.10
N ILE A 170 7.60 6.10 -4.46
CA ILE A 170 6.17 6.12 -4.83
C ILE A 170 6.00 6.67 -6.26
N HIS A 171 6.69 7.75 -6.61
CA HIS A 171 6.66 8.34 -7.95
C HIS A 171 7.19 7.35 -9.01
N ILE A 172 8.30 6.67 -8.73
CA ILE A 172 8.85 5.63 -9.60
C ILE A 172 7.87 4.47 -9.75
N GLY A 173 7.23 4.04 -8.64
CA GLY A 173 6.18 3.02 -8.65
C GLY A 173 5.00 3.39 -9.55
N LEU A 174 4.54 4.65 -9.49
CA LEU A 174 3.48 5.18 -10.32
C LEU A 174 3.87 5.20 -11.82
N ARG A 175 5.10 5.63 -12.15
CA ARG A 175 5.61 5.59 -13.53
C ARG A 175 5.63 4.18 -14.10
N LYS A 176 6.02 3.20 -13.32
CA LYS A 176 5.97 1.77 -13.70
C LYS A 176 4.53 1.28 -13.87
N GLN A 177 3.61 1.72 -13.01
CA GLN A 177 2.20 1.30 -13.04
C GLN A 177 1.46 1.88 -14.25
N PHE A 178 1.62 3.18 -14.51
CA PHE A 178 0.89 3.88 -15.57
C PHE A 178 1.65 3.99 -16.90
N ARG A 179 2.92 3.57 -16.93
CA ARG A 179 3.78 3.53 -18.14
C ARG A 179 3.74 4.89 -18.89
N LYS A 180 3.20 4.91 -20.12
CA LYS A 180 3.17 6.11 -20.99
C LYS A 180 2.09 7.15 -20.63
N LYS A 181 1.32 6.96 -19.55
CA LYS A 181 0.21 7.85 -19.18
C LYS A 181 0.67 8.91 -18.16
N ALA A 182 1.51 9.87 -18.57
CA ALA A 182 2.10 10.88 -17.68
C ALA A 182 1.04 11.61 -16.83
N LYS A 183 -0.07 12.05 -17.43
CA LYS A 183 -1.17 12.72 -16.70
C LYS A 183 -1.75 11.88 -15.56
N ALA A 184 -1.79 10.55 -15.72
CA ALA A 184 -2.25 9.66 -14.65
C ALA A 184 -1.19 9.54 -13.55
N VAL A 185 0.09 9.52 -13.90
CA VAL A 185 1.19 9.57 -12.91
C VAL A 185 1.09 10.83 -12.07
N ASP A 186 1.03 11.99 -12.72
CA ASP A 186 0.98 13.29 -12.04
C ASP A 186 -0.24 13.40 -11.12
N LEU A 187 -1.42 13.01 -11.60
CA LEU A 187 -2.66 13.05 -10.84
C LEU A 187 -2.58 12.19 -9.56
N ASN A 188 -2.10 10.96 -9.69
CA ASN A 188 -1.99 10.04 -8.56
C ASN A 188 -0.87 10.46 -7.59
N PHE A 189 0.24 10.98 -8.11
CA PHE A 189 1.32 11.50 -7.27
C PHE A 189 0.88 12.73 -6.47
N ASN A 190 0.16 13.67 -7.09
CA ASN A 190 -0.39 14.83 -6.39
C ASN A 190 -1.36 14.43 -5.26
N ALA A 191 -2.14 13.37 -5.47
CA ALA A 191 -3.00 12.85 -4.41
C ALA A 191 -2.19 12.23 -3.26
N ALA A 192 -1.14 11.45 -3.57
CA ALA A 192 -0.23 10.95 -2.54
C ALA A 192 0.45 12.10 -1.78
N MET A 193 0.92 13.13 -2.48
CA MET A 193 1.48 14.33 -1.85
C MET A 193 0.48 15.05 -0.93
N ALA A 194 -0.78 15.16 -1.33
CA ALA A 194 -1.82 15.74 -0.47
C ALA A 194 -1.99 14.96 0.84
N GLY A 195 -1.95 13.62 0.79
CA GLY A 195 -1.96 12.77 1.98
C GLY A 195 -0.71 12.93 2.85
N TYR A 196 0.47 12.99 2.22
CA TYR A 196 1.75 13.20 2.90
C TYR A 196 1.80 14.54 3.63
N ASP A 197 1.42 15.62 2.96
CA ASP A 197 1.42 16.98 3.52
C ASP A 197 0.39 17.12 4.64
N TYR A 198 -0.78 16.50 4.48
CA TYR A 198 -1.79 16.47 5.53
C TYR A 198 -1.25 15.77 6.78
N ALA A 199 -0.67 14.59 6.62
CA ALA A 199 -0.09 13.84 7.74
C ALA A 199 1.05 14.61 8.43
N ALA A 200 1.89 15.30 7.64
CA ALA A 200 2.98 16.13 8.17
C ALA A 200 2.49 17.32 9.02
N LYS A 201 1.35 17.90 8.65
CA LYS A 201 0.77 19.06 9.36
C LYS A 201 -0.12 18.67 10.54
N SER A 202 -0.84 17.55 10.41
CA SER A 202 -1.94 17.21 11.34
C SER A 202 -1.59 16.14 12.35
N PHE A 203 -0.53 15.34 12.10
CA PHE A 203 -0.21 14.21 12.96
C PHE A 203 1.15 14.37 13.64
N GLN A 204 1.16 14.07 14.92
CA GLN A 204 2.36 13.72 15.67
C GLN A 204 2.44 12.19 15.71
N LYS A 205 3.57 11.62 15.24
CA LYS A 205 3.78 10.17 15.29
C LYS A 205 3.87 9.68 16.73
N LYS A 206 3.10 8.63 17.04
CA LYS A 206 2.99 8.06 18.41
C LYS A 206 3.35 6.58 18.47
N ASP A 207 3.63 5.97 17.36
CA ASP A 207 3.93 4.54 17.23
C ASP A 207 5.43 4.31 16.93
N PRO A 208 5.98 3.11 17.23
CA PRO A 208 7.41 2.84 17.10
C PRO A 208 7.85 2.34 15.72
N TYR A 209 6.96 2.20 14.74
CA TYR A 209 7.22 1.51 13.49
C TYR A 209 7.81 2.44 12.42
N TYR A 210 8.89 1.99 11.76
CA TYR A 210 9.58 2.74 10.70
C TYR A 210 10.02 1.81 9.56
N LEU A 211 10.06 2.36 8.35
CA LEU A 211 10.69 1.75 7.20
C LEU A 211 11.90 2.60 6.81
N GLU A 212 13.08 2.00 6.82
CA GLU A 212 14.35 2.65 6.49
C GLU A 212 15.02 1.93 5.34
N ARG A 213 15.70 2.67 4.46
CA ARG A 213 16.40 2.08 3.31
C ARG A 213 17.35 0.96 3.74
N MET A 214 17.37 -0.08 2.92
CA MET A 214 18.26 -1.24 3.00
C MET A 214 18.85 -1.52 1.61
N ASP A 215 19.61 -2.62 1.50
CA ASP A 215 20.12 -3.14 0.24
C ASP A 215 19.83 -4.63 0.06
N ALA A 216 18.78 -5.14 0.69
CA ALA A 216 18.48 -6.58 0.69
C ALA A 216 17.71 -7.06 -0.56
N THR A 217 17.26 -6.14 -1.41
CA THR A 217 16.53 -6.46 -2.66
C THR A 217 17.36 -6.23 -3.92
N ARG A 218 18.63 -5.83 -3.80
CA ARG A 218 19.51 -5.65 -4.96
C ARG A 218 19.61 -6.92 -5.79
N GLY A 219 19.45 -6.79 -7.12
CA GLY A 219 19.46 -7.92 -8.05
C GLY A 219 18.25 -8.85 -7.96
N LYS A 220 17.22 -8.50 -7.18
CA LYS A 220 15.97 -9.25 -7.07
C LYS A 220 14.85 -8.55 -7.82
N ILE A 221 13.84 -9.31 -8.17
CA ILE A 221 12.58 -8.81 -8.74
C ILE A 221 11.44 -9.08 -7.77
N ILE A 222 10.44 -8.21 -7.78
CA ILE A 222 9.15 -8.50 -7.15
C ILE A 222 8.21 -9.00 -8.24
N ILE A 223 7.66 -10.20 -8.04
CA ILE A 223 6.80 -10.87 -9.01
C ILE A 223 5.71 -11.65 -8.26
N ASP A 224 4.50 -11.68 -8.81
CA ASP A 224 3.43 -12.53 -8.28
C ASP A 224 3.58 -13.98 -8.74
N GLY A 225 2.91 -14.92 -8.03
CA GLY A 225 3.06 -16.35 -8.28
C GLY A 225 2.62 -16.77 -9.68
N ASN A 226 1.55 -16.19 -10.22
CA ASN A 226 1.05 -16.52 -11.55
C ASN A 226 2.00 -16.03 -12.64
N SER A 227 2.54 -14.83 -12.50
CA SER A 227 3.56 -14.31 -13.42
C SER A 227 4.85 -15.12 -13.34
N ALA A 228 5.25 -15.56 -12.15
CA ALA A 228 6.43 -16.45 -11.98
C ALA A 228 6.19 -17.84 -12.63
N ALA A 229 4.99 -18.41 -12.48
CA ALA A 229 4.61 -19.66 -13.13
C ALA A 229 4.60 -19.53 -14.66
N ALA A 230 4.06 -18.43 -15.20
CA ALA A 230 4.08 -18.14 -16.62
C ALA A 230 5.51 -18.02 -17.15
N LEU A 231 6.38 -17.30 -16.45
CA LEU A 231 7.79 -17.18 -16.80
C LEU A 231 8.50 -18.54 -16.80
N GLY A 232 8.26 -19.35 -15.76
CA GLY A 232 8.80 -20.71 -15.68
C GLY A 232 8.32 -21.61 -16.81
N ALA A 233 7.04 -21.57 -17.18
CA ALA A 233 6.47 -22.30 -18.30
C ALA A 233 7.12 -21.90 -19.63
N MET A 234 7.35 -20.61 -19.84
CA MET A 234 8.03 -20.09 -21.04
C MET A 234 9.47 -20.61 -21.13
N PHE A 235 10.24 -20.56 -20.04
CA PHE A 235 11.60 -21.10 -19.99
C PHE A 235 11.65 -22.63 -20.14
N ALA A 236 10.59 -23.33 -19.77
CA ALA A 236 10.44 -24.77 -20.00
C ALA A 236 10.05 -25.13 -21.45
N GLY A 237 9.86 -24.16 -22.33
CA GLY A 237 9.59 -24.36 -23.76
C GLY A 237 8.11 -24.63 -24.08
N VAL A 238 7.16 -24.14 -23.30
CA VAL A 238 5.75 -24.22 -23.60
C VAL A 238 5.44 -23.42 -24.87
N THR A 239 4.83 -24.10 -25.87
CA THR A 239 4.48 -23.53 -27.17
C THR A 239 2.99 -23.31 -27.37
N VAL A 240 2.15 -23.99 -26.60
CA VAL A 240 0.69 -23.89 -26.67
C VAL A 240 0.11 -23.79 -25.26
N VAL A 241 -0.81 -22.85 -25.07
CA VAL A 241 -1.54 -22.66 -23.80
C VAL A 241 -3.02 -22.66 -24.08
N THR A 242 -3.76 -23.50 -23.37
CA THR A 242 -5.23 -23.50 -23.37
C THR A 242 -5.70 -23.34 -21.93
N TRP A 243 -6.72 -22.53 -21.70
CA TRP A 243 -7.25 -22.32 -20.37
C TRP A 243 -8.75 -22.09 -20.37
N TYR A 244 -9.35 -22.23 -19.22
CA TYR A 244 -10.71 -21.79 -18.95
C TYR A 244 -10.65 -20.48 -18.15
N PRO A 245 -11.41 -19.41 -18.51
CA PRO A 245 -11.35 -18.12 -17.83
C PRO A 245 -11.97 -18.21 -16.43
N ILE A 246 -11.13 -18.47 -15.45
CA ILE A 246 -11.49 -18.57 -14.04
C ILE A 246 -10.41 -17.92 -13.18
N THR A 247 -10.81 -17.13 -12.20
CA THR A 247 -9.88 -16.56 -11.21
C THR A 247 -9.42 -17.66 -10.23
N PRO A 248 -8.12 -17.78 -9.94
CA PRO A 248 -7.01 -16.88 -10.35
C PRO A 248 -6.23 -17.33 -11.60
N SER A 249 -6.61 -18.37 -12.33
CA SER A 249 -5.79 -18.97 -13.39
C SER A 249 -5.63 -18.08 -14.63
N SER A 250 -6.60 -17.23 -14.95
CA SER A 250 -6.56 -16.38 -16.14
C SER A 250 -5.30 -15.53 -16.23
N SER A 251 -4.80 -15.02 -15.12
CA SER A 251 -3.60 -14.17 -15.10
C SER A 251 -2.32 -14.91 -15.47
N VAL A 252 -2.26 -16.25 -15.35
CA VAL A 252 -1.13 -17.05 -15.88
C VAL A 252 -1.10 -16.95 -17.41
N CYS A 253 -2.26 -17.17 -18.05
CA CYS A 253 -2.38 -17.11 -19.50
C CYS A 253 -2.17 -15.68 -20.03
N GLU A 254 -2.76 -14.68 -19.38
CA GLU A 254 -2.59 -13.26 -19.74
C GLU A 254 -1.12 -12.86 -19.68
N THR A 255 -0.38 -13.31 -18.67
CA THR A 255 1.06 -13.05 -18.55
C THR A 255 1.86 -13.76 -19.64
N LEU A 256 1.53 -15.00 -19.98
CA LEU A 256 2.15 -15.71 -21.10
C LEU A 256 1.95 -14.96 -22.41
N ILE A 257 0.72 -14.48 -22.68
CA ILE A 257 0.41 -13.66 -23.87
C ILE A 257 1.25 -12.36 -23.87
N GLU A 258 1.48 -11.75 -22.73
CA GLU A 258 2.32 -10.54 -22.62
C GLU A 258 3.80 -10.84 -22.91
N TYR A 259 4.33 -11.94 -22.41
CA TYR A 259 5.74 -12.31 -22.58
C TYR A 259 6.07 -12.86 -23.97
N MET A 260 5.10 -13.39 -24.70
CA MET A 260 5.28 -13.96 -26.03
C MET A 260 5.12 -12.95 -27.19
N LYS A 261 4.89 -11.69 -26.89
CA LYS A 261 4.88 -10.57 -27.85
C LYS A 261 6.27 -10.06 -28.13
#